data_440c6861ec6814dc5f7f1918b435299d
#
_entry.id   440c6861ec6814dc5f7f1918b435299d
#
_cell.length_a   1.000
_cell.length_b   1.000
_cell.length_c   1.000
_cell.angle_alpha   90.00
_cell.angle_beta   90.00
_cell.angle_gamma   90.00
#
_symmetry.space_group_name_H-M   'P 1'
#
loop_
_entity.id
_entity.type
_entity.pdbx_description
1 polymer ?
#
loop_
_entity_poly.entity_id
_entity_poly.type
_entity_poly.pdbx_seq_one_letter_code
_entity_poly.pdbx_strand_id
1 'polypeptide(L)'
;EALAYELEPFGIRVKLIEPGPIKTDFYSRSEEIARNENLHVYDERFEKLLEFMNKGGEAAPDGRIVAEAIWNAVTDNSKRLRYGVNTKGLPALKRSLPEPLFRGLAKKIFLK
;
A
#
# COMPACT_ATOMS: atom_id res chain seq x y z
N GLU A 1 -0.70 15.48 -2.91
CA GLU A 1 -1.20 16.45 -1.91
C GLU A 1 -1.18 17.88 -2.44
N ALA A 2 -0.14 18.29 -3.18
CA ALA A 2 -0.06 19.64 -3.75
C ALA A 2 -1.33 20.03 -4.53
N LEU A 3 -1.79 19.14 -5.39
CA LEU A 3 -3.01 19.33 -6.19
C LEU A 3 -4.25 19.70 -5.33
N ALA A 4 -4.31 19.22 -4.08
CA ALA A 4 -5.44 19.56 -3.19
C ALA A 4 -5.46 21.04 -2.84
N TYR A 5 -4.29 21.64 -2.63
CA TYR A 5 -4.16 23.07 -2.36
C TYR A 5 -4.41 23.94 -3.60
N GLU A 6 -3.94 23.44 -4.76
CA GLU A 6 -4.12 24.14 -6.03
C GLU A 6 -5.59 24.21 -6.47
N LEU A 7 -6.37 23.18 -6.17
CA LEU A 7 -7.76 23.06 -6.59
C LEU A 7 -8.78 23.56 -5.55
N GLU A 8 -8.38 23.76 -4.30
CA GLU A 8 -9.26 24.25 -3.23
C GLU A 8 -9.95 25.59 -3.58
N PRO A 9 -9.25 26.60 -4.17
CA PRO A 9 -9.88 27.87 -4.55
C PRO A 9 -11.00 27.72 -5.59
N PHE A 10 -11.00 26.63 -6.35
CA PHE A 10 -12.03 26.34 -7.35
C PHE A 10 -13.17 25.47 -6.81
N GLY A 11 -13.20 25.21 -5.50
CA GLY A 11 -14.21 24.36 -4.87
C GLY A 11 -14.06 22.86 -5.20
N ILE A 12 -12.91 22.45 -5.78
CA ILE A 12 -12.65 21.06 -6.14
C ILE A 12 -11.93 20.37 -4.99
N ARG A 13 -12.51 19.27 -4.53
CA ARG A 13 -11.94 18.44 -3.45
C ARG A 13 -11.18 17.26 -4.00
N VAL A 14 -9.92 17.14 -3.62
CA VAL A 14 -9.08 15.97 -3.93
C VAL A 14 -9.22 14.93 -2.82
N LYS A 15 -9.35 13.67 -3.19
CA LYS A 15 -9.43 12.53 -2.28
C LYS A 15 -8.37 11.51 -2.68
N LEU A 16 -7.61 11.02 -1.71
CA LEU A 16 -6.57 10.01 -1.90
C LEU A 16 -7.03 8.69 -1.29
N ILE A 17 -7.19 7.68 -2.12
CA ILE A 17 -7.47 6.32 -1.67
C ILE A 17 -6.12 5.58 -1.59
N GLU A 18 -5.81 5.07 -0.40
CA GLU A 18 -4.54 4.41 -0.10
C GLU A 18 -4.80 2.93 0.23
N PRO A 19 -4.95 2.06 -0.79
CA PRO A 19 -5.13 0.63 -0.55
C PRO A 19 -3.82 -0.02 -0.10
N GLY A 20 -3.90 -0.88 0.92
CA GLY A 20 -2.90 -1.89 1.22
C GLY A 20 -3.04 -3.09 0.26
N PRO A 21 -2.57 -4.29 0.65
CA PRO A 21 -2.74 -5.49 -0.16
C PRO A 21 -4.23 -5.77 -0.45
N ILE A 22 -4.58 -5.92 -1.71
CA ILE A 22 -5.93 -6.22 -2.19
C ILE A 22 -5.84 -7.40 -3.15
N LYS A 23 -6.76 -8.35 -3.04
CA LYS A 23 -6.84 -9.50 -3.92
C LYS A 23 -7.25 -9.04 -5.31
N THR A 24 -6.32 -9.12 -6.25
CA THR A 24 -6.49 -8.78 -7.66
C THR A 24 -5.68 -9.74 -8.52
N ASP A 25 -5.92 -9.76 -9.82
CA ASP A 25 -5.13 -10.54 -10.78
C ASP A 25 -3.71 -10.02 -11.00
N PHE A 26 -3.32 -8.95 -10.31
CA PHE A 26 -1.99 -8.35 -10.46
C PHE A 26 -0.87 -9.37 -10.22
N TYR A 27 -0.95 -10.11 -9.12
CA TYR A 27 0.07 -11.09 -8.72
C TYR A 27 0.16 -12.31 -9.64
N SER A 28 -0.84 -12.57 -10.47
CA SER A 28 -0.87 -13.71 -11.39
C SER A 28 -0.71 -13.34 -12.86
N ARG A 29 -1.03 -12.10 -13.25
CA ARG A 29 -1.12 -11.69 -14.65
C ARG A 29 -0.24 -10.51 -15.04
N SER A 30 0.13 -9.67 -14.09
CA SER A 30 0.81 -8.39 -14.37
C SER A 30 2.17 -8.30 -13.67
N GLU A 31 2.57 -9.32 -12.92
CA GLU A 31 3.88 -9.34 -12.27
C GLU A 31 4.96 -9.75 -13.28
N GLU A 32 5.84 -8.83 -13.61
CA GLU A 32 7.03 -9.08 -14.42
C GLU A 32 8.27 -9.06 -13.52
N ILE A 33 8.93 -10.21 -13.43
CA ILE A 33 10.11 -10.40 -12.59
C ILE A 33 11.36 -10.29 -13.45
N ALA A 34 12.09 -9.19 -13.33
CA ALA A 34 13.40 -9.05 -13.94
C ALA A 34 14.47 -9.77 -13.09
N ARG A 35 15.09 -10.79 -13.64
CA ARG A 35 16.22 -11.51 -13.01
C ARG A 35 17.48 -11.38 -13.87
N ASN A 36 18.62 -11.24 -13.20
CA ASN A 36 19.93 -11.41 -13.82
C ASN A 36 20.49 -12.76 -13.41
N GLU A 37 20.59 -13.69 -14.36
CA GLU A 37 21.04 -15.07 -14.15
C GLU A 37 22.47 -15.19 -13.58
N ASN A 38 23.26 -14.11 -13.68
CA ASN A 38 24.63 -14.07 -13.18
C ASN A 38 24.77 -13.40 -11.81
N LEU A 39 23.66 -12.99 -11.16
CA LEU A 39 23.69 -12.27 -9.92
C LEU A 39 22.89 -12.98 -8.82
N HIS A 40 23.57 -13.82 -8.05
CA HIS A 40 22.95 -14.67 -7.02
C HIS A 40 22.94 -14.07 -5.60
N VAL A 41 23.57 -12.92 -5.38
CA VAL A 41 23.75 -12.33 -4.04
C VAL A 41 22.43 -12.02 -3.34
N TYR A 42 21.36 -11.80 -4.10
CA TYR A 42 20.04 -11.42 -3.57
C TYR A 42 18.99 -12.54 -3.65
N ASP A 43 19.32 -13.71 -4.24
CA ASP A 43 18.32 -14.75 -4.54
C ASP A 43 17.50 -15.14 -3.30
N GLU A 44 18.14 -15.48 -2.20
CA GLU A 44 17.44 -15.90 -0.97
C GLU A 44 16.49 -14.81 -0.44
N ARG A 45 16.94 -13.56 -0.46
CA ARG A 45 16.13 -12.43 0.01
C ARG A 45 14.99 -12.12 -0.93
N PHE A 46 15.24 -12.28 -2.21
CA PHE A 46 14.26 -12.06 -3.26
C PHE A 46 13.13 -13.09 -3.19
N GLU A 47 13.47 -14.38 -3.04
CA GLU A 47 12.47 -15.43 -2.89
C GLU A 47 11.61 -15.23 -1.63
N LYS A 48 12.20 -14.86 -0.49
CA LYS A 48 11.44 -14.54 0.72
C LYS A 48 10.50 -13.37 0.53
N LEU A 49 10.92 -12.34 -0.21
CA LEU A 49 10.08 -11.20 -0.53
C LEU A 49 8.91 -11.59 -1.42
N LEU A 50 9.15 -12.38 -2.47
CA LEU A 50 8.10 -12.89 -3.35
C LEU A 50 7.09 -13.75 -2.59
N GLU A 51 7.57 -14.66 -1.75
CA GLU A 51 6.70 -15.48 -0.90
C GLU A 51 5.82 -14.62 0.02
N PHE A 52 6.41 -13.60 0.65
CA PHE A 52 5.68 -12.64 1.50
C PHE A 52 4.62 -11.87 0.70
N MET A 53 4.96 -11.39 -0.50
CA MET A 53 4.04 -10.66 -1.37
C MET A 53 2.89 -11.55 -1.84
N ASN A 54 3.18 -12.77 -2.29
CA ASN A 54 2.17 -13.72 -2.78
C ASN A 54 1.21 -14.13 -1.66
N LYS A 55 1.72 -14.51 -0.48
CA LYS A 55 0.89 -14.79 0.70
C LYS A 55 0.04 -13.59 1.11
N GLY A 56 0.61 -12.39 1.05
CA GLY A 56 -0.10 -11.14 1.32
C GLY A 56 -1.22 -10.87 0.34
N GLY A 57 -1.01 -11.17 -0.94
CA GLY A 57 -2.01 -11.03 -2.00
C GLY A 57 -3.15 -12.05 -1.89
N GLU A 58 -2.82 -13.32 -1.63
CA GLU A 58 -3.83 -14.39 -1.49
C GLU A 58 -4.73 -14.18 -0.27
N ALA A 59 -4.17 -13.74 0.86
CA ALA A 59 -4.90 -13.46 2.10
C ALA A 59 -5.59 -12.08 2.11
N ALA A 60 -5.43 -11.30 1.06
CA ALA A 60 -5.96 -9.95 0.98
C ALA A 60 -7.48 -9.97 0.72
N PRO A 61 -8.21 -8.97 1.23
CA PRO A 61 -9.62 -8.82 0.95
C PRO A 61 -9.88 -8.47 -0.51
N ASP A 62 -11.11 -8.74 -0.96
CA ASP A 62 -11.62 -8.41 -2.28
C ASP A 62 -11.59 -6.90 -2.56
N GLY A 63 -11.46 -6.53 -3.82
CA GLY A 63 -11.44 -5.14 -4.28
C GLY A 63 -12.69 -4.33 -3.96
N ARG A 64 -13.79 -4.95 -3.56
CA ARG A 64 -15.04 -4.28 -3.16
C ARG A 64 -14.81 -3.27 -2.05
N ILE A 65 -13.95 -3.56 -1.08
CA ILE A 65 -13.65 -2.63 0.01
C ILE A 65 -13.01 -1.32 -0.48
N VAL A 66 -12.27 -1.38 -1.59
CA VAL A 66 -11.71 -0.17 -2.24
C VAL A 66 -12.82 0.61 -2.92
N ALA A 67 -13.73 -0.06 -3.62
CA ALA A 67 -14.90 0.59 -4.25
C ALA A 67 -15.79 1.28 -3.21
N GLU A 68 -16.03 0.64 -2.07
CA GLU A 68 -16.76 1.23 -0.94
C GLU A 68 -16.03 2.46 -0.36
N ALA A 69 -14.71 2.39 -0.24
CA ALA A 69 -13.92 3.53 0.23
C ALA A 69 -13.96 4.71 -0.74
N ILE A 70 -13.94 4.44 -2.06
CA ILE A 70 -14.12 5.47 -3.10
C ILE A 70 -15.50 6.09 -2.99
N TRP A 71 -16.54 5.27 -2.88
CA TRP A 71 -17.91 5.75 -2.73
C TRP A 71 -18.06 6.66 -1.50
N ASN A 72 -17.55 6.21 -0.36
CA ASN A 72 -17.57 6.99 0.87
C ASN A 72 -16.80 8.30 0.72
N ALA A 73 -15.63 8.29 0.09
CA ALA A 73 -14.82 9.48 -0.12
C ALA A 73 -15.52 10.53 -1.01
N VAL A 74 -16.31 10.08 -1.98
CA VAL A 74 -17.07 10.97 -2.87
C VAL A 74 -18.30 11.53 -2.18
N THR A 75 -18.97 10.77 -1.32
CA THR A 75 -20.28 11.09 -0.75
C THR A 75 -20.24 11.71 0.65
N ASP A 76 -19.13 11.58 1.39
CA ASP A 76 -19.03 12.00 2.79
C ASP A 76 -19.01 13.52 3.02
N ASN A 77 -18.92 14.32 1.97
CA ASN A 77 -18.83 15.80 2.02
C ASN A 77 -17.73 16.35 2.93
N SER A 78 -16.84 15.52 3.45
CA SER A 78 -15.77 15.94 4.37
C SER A 78 -14.60 16.61 3.65
N LYS A 79 -13.79 17.35 4.40
CA LYS A 79 -12.47 17.85 3.95
C LYS A 79 -11.35 16.83 4.09
N ARG A 80 -11.69 15.59 4.46
CA ARG A 80 -10.70 14.52 4.63
C ARG A 80 -10.01 14.22 3.31
N LEU A 81 -8.69 14.23 3.30
CA LEU A 81 -7.88 13.99 2.11
C LEU A 81 -7.61 12.48 1.90
N ARG A 82 -7.24 11.74 2.96
CA ARG A 82 -6.72 10.37 2.86
C ARG A 82 -7.70 9.34 3.39
N TYR A 83 -7.88 8.25 2.62
CA TYR A 83 -8.73 7.11 2.96
C TYR A 83 -7.90 5.83 2.87
N GLY A 84 -7.36 5.38 3.99
CA GLY A 84 -6.64 4.11 4.08
C GLY A 84 -7.60 2.92 4.01
N VAL A 85 -7.30 1.96 3.16
CA VAL A 85 -8.07 0.73 2.97
C VAL A 85 -7.17 -0.48 3.18
N ASN A 86 -7.48 -1.32 4.16
CA ASN A 86 -6.66 -2.49 4.53
C ASN A 86 -5.18 -2.16 4.82
N THR A 87 -4.91 -0.97 5.35
CA THR A 87 -3.54 -0.53 5.67
C THR A 87 -3.02 -1.07 7.00
N LYS A 88 -3.88 -1.76 7.77
CA LYS A 88 -3.57 -2.34 9.10
C LYS A 88 -2.87 -1.37 10.05
N GLY A 89 -3.16 -0.08 9.94
CA GLY A 89 -2.58 0.98 10.78
C GLY A 89 -1.11 1.30 10.49
N LEU A 90 -0.50 0.70 9.48
CA LEU A 90 0.91 0.89 9.15
C LEU A 90 1.30 2.37 8.91
N PRO A 91 0.50 3.19 8.21
CA PRO A 91 0.79 4.61 8.05
C PRO A 91 0.76 5.39 9.37
N ALA A 92 -0.16 5.05 10.27
CA ALA A 92 -0.23 5.66 11.60
C ALA A 92 0.96 5.24 12.45
N LEU A 93 1.34 3.96 12.42
CA LEU A 93 2.51 3.44 13.11
C LEU A 93 3.80 4.12 12.64
N LYS A 94 3.97 4.30 11.32
CA LYS A 94 5.12 5.01 10.75
C LYS A 94 5.21 6.47 11.24
N ARG A 95 4.06 7.15 11.41
CA ARG A 95 4.04 8.53 11.92
C ARG A 95 4.35 8.62 13.41
N SER A 96 3.99 7.59 14.18
CA SER A 96 4.08 7.61 15.64
C SER A 96 5.41 7.12 16.18
N LEU A 97 6.17 6.35 15.39
CA LEU A 97 7.45 5.79 15.79
C LEU A 97 8.62 6.62 15.27
N PRO A 98 9.66 6.85 16.09
CA PRO A 98 10.95 7.32 15.61
C PRO A 98 11.48 6.40 14.52
N GLU A 99 12.10 6.99 13.49
CA GLU A 99 12.57 6.24 12.31
C GLU A 99 13.43 5.00 12.63
N PRO A 100 14.40 5.04 13.59
CA PRO A 100 15.20 3.86 13.91
C PRO A 100 14.36 2.69 14.43
N LEU A 101 13.32 2.96 15.24
CA LEU A 101 12.42 1.93 15.77
C LEU A 101 11.53 1.36 14.66
N PHE A 102 11.00 2.22 13.79
CA PHE A 102 10.21 1.77 12.64
C PHE A 102 11.04 0.90 11.69
N ARG A 103 12.29 1.31 11.38
CA ARG A 103 13.20 0.53 10.55
C ARG A 103 13.55 -0.83 11.16
N GLY A 104 13.77 -0.88 12.49
CA GLY A 104 14.01 -2.13 13.22
C GLY A 104 12.81 -3.09 13.11
N LEU A 105 11.61 -2.57 13.28
CA LEU A 105 10.37 -3.35 13.14
C LEU A 105 10.17 -3.83 11.70
N ALA A 106 10.33 -2.95 10.73
CA ALA A 106 10.23 -3.29 9.31
C ALA A 106 11.23 -4.38 8.93
N LYS A 107 12.50 -4.25 9.35
CA LYS A 107 13.52 -5.28 9.14
C LYS A 107 13.09 -6.64 9.71
N LYS A 108 12.49 -6.67 10.88
CA LYS A 108 12.02 -7.91 11.52
C LYS A 108 10.85 -8.55 10.77
N ILE A 109 10.00 -7.74 10.13
CA ILE A 109 8.84 -8.23 9.35
C ILE A 109 9.27 -8.73 7.98
N PHE A 110 10.13 -8.01 7.28
CA PHE A 110 10.47 -8.28 5.88
C PHE A 110 11.70 -9.18 5.68
N LEU A 111 12.54 -9.36 6.70
CA LEU A 111 13.80 -10.10 6.58
C LEU A 111 13.86 -11.36 7.47
N LYS A 112 12.75 -11.73 8.08
CA LYS A 112 12.59 -13.04 8.70
C LYS A 112 12.14 -14.05 7.68
#